data_d16b7b4084f9ae0348be7e2cd71022a4
#
_entry.id   d16b7b4084f9ae0348be7e2cd71022a4
#
_cell.length_a   1.000
_cell.length_b   1.000
_cell.length_c   1.000
_cell.angle_alpha   90.00
_cell.angle_beta   90.00
_cell.angle_gamma   90.00
#
_symmetry.space_group_name_H-M   'P 1'
#
loop_
_entity.id
_entity.type
_entity.pdbx_description
1 polymer ?
#
loop_
_entity_poly.entity_id
_entity_poly.type
_entity_poly.pdbx_seq_one_letter_code
_entity_poly.pdbx_strand_id
1 'polypeptide(L)'
;APEGNNYKETQKNFLHIIELMEKKISLTGVKLLWGTANAFSHKRYMSGASTNPDPEVFAYKAAQVKDCMDATNRLGGQNYVLWGGREGYETILNTNIKQETDNLRRFLELVVNYKHKIGFKGQILLEPKPHEPTKHQYDFDSATCLAFLQNAGLQNEIKLNIEVNHATL
;
A
#
# COMPACT_ATOMS: atom_id res chain seq x y z
N ALA A 1 5.30 -13.60 3.04
CA ALA A 1 5.37 -14.63 4.08
C ALA A 1 3.97 -15.23 4.28
N PRO A 2 3.84 -16.51 4.62
CA PRO A 2 2.54 -17.08 4.94
C PRO A 2 1.98 -16.47 6.24
N GLU A 3 0.67 -16.24 6.27
CA GLU A 3 -0.02 -15.86 7.51
C GLU A 3 0.05 -17.02 8.51
N GLY A 4 0.27 -16.69 9.79
CA GLY A 4 0.16 -17.62 10.91
C GLY A 4 -1.25 -17.65 11.46
N ASN A 5 -1.46 -18.46 12.52
CA ASN A 5 -2.75 -18.56 13.21
C ASN A 5 -3.14 -17.28 13.97
N ASN A 6 -2.20 -16.39 14.18
CA ASN A 6 -2.38 -15.09 14.82
C ASN A 6 -1.33 -14.09 14.31
N TYR A 7 -1.51 -12.82 14.66
CA TYR A 7 -0.61 -11.75 14.22
C TYR A 7 0.85 -11.96 14.64
N LYS A 8 1.10 -12.45 15.85
CA LYS A 8 2.47 -12.69 16.35
C LYS A 8 3.19 -13.78 15.54
N GLU A 9 2.49 -14.83 15.16
CA GLU A 9 3.04 -15.89 14.29
C GLU A 9 3.28 -15.38 12.87
N THR A 10 2.37 -14.59 12.33
CA THR A 10 2.53 -13.91 11.04
C THR A 10 3.78 -13.03 11.02
N GLN A 11 3.99 -12.22 12.08
CA GLN A 11 5.20 -11.40 12.21
C GLN A 11 6.47 -12.25 12.28
N LYS A 12 6.47 -13.37 13.01
CA LYS A 12 7.61 -14.28 13.09
C LYS A 12 7.96 -14.86 11.71
N ASN A 13 6.95 -15.33 10.98
CA ASN A 13 7.13 -15.84 9.62
C ASN A 13 7.68 -14.76 8.67
N PHE A 14 7.20 -13.52 8.81
CA PHE A 14 7.65 -12.40 8.02
C PHE A 14 9.12 -12.05 8.31
N LEU A 15 9.50 -11.96 9.58
CA LEU A 15 10.88 -11.69 9.99
C LEU A 15 11.87 -12.74 9.45
N HIS A 16 11.49 -14.01 9.46
CA HIS A 16 12.32 -15.08 8.88
C HIS A 16 12.59 -14.85 7.38
N ILE A 17 11.59 -14.40 6.62
CA ILE A 17 11.78 -14.08 5.20
C ILE A 17 12.70 -12.86 5.02
N ILE A 18 12.57 -11.84 5.88
CA ILE A 18 13.44 -10.66 5.84
C ILE A 18 14.90 -11.05 6.07
N GLU A 19 15.17 -11.89 7.06
CA GLU A 19 16.53 -12.39 7.35
C GLU A 19 17.12 -13.18 6.17
N LEU A 20 16.29 -13.98 5.49
CA LEU A 20 16.67 -14.67 4.26
C LEU A 20 17.02 -13.70 3.14
N MET A 21 16.22 -12.65 2.96
CA MET A 21 16.46 -11.60 1.97
C MET A 21 17.76 -10.84 2.28
N GLU A 22 18.02 -10.48 3.53
CA GLU A 22 19.28 -9.83 3.94
C GLU A 22 20.50 -10.65 3.55
N LYS A 23 20.46 -11.96 3.83
CA LYS A 23 21.55 -12.87 3.43
C LYS A 23 21.75 -12.89 1.92
N LYS A 24 20.66 -12.94 1.15
CA LYS A 24 20.72 -12.95 -0.31
C LYS A 24 21.27 -11.65 -0.87
N ILE A 25 20.78 -10.51 -0.37
CA ILE A 25 21.27 -9.17 -0.73
C ILE A 25 22.77 -9.07 -0.47
N SER A 26 23.24 -9.50 0.72
CA SER A 26 24.66 -9.47 1.08
C SER A 26 25.52 -10.36 0.18
N LEU A 27 25.03 -11.53 -0.21
CA LEU A 27 25.76 -12.48 -1.03
C LEU A 27 25.81 -12.10 -2.52
N THR A 28 24.75 -11.47 -3.02
CA THR A 28 24.58 -11.25 -4.48
C THR A 28 24.83 -9.81 -4.90
N GLY A 29 24.80 -8.85 -3.96
CA GLY A 29 24.84 -7.42 -4.27
C GLY A 29 23.55 -6.86 -4.92
N VAL A 30 22.51 -7.68 -5.10
CA VAL A 30 21.20 -7.24 -5.60
C VAL A 30 20.58 -6.29 -4.60
N LYS A 31 20.00 -5.19 -5.08
CA LYS A 31 19.37 -4.16 -4.25
C LYS A 31 17.84 -4.28 -4.32
N LEU A 32 17.17 -3.98 -3.22
CA LEU A 32 15.72 -3.88 -3.20
C LEU A 32 15.27 -2.56 -3.84
N LEU A 33 14.53 -2.64 -4.95
CA LEU A 33 14.02 -1.47 -5.63
C LEU A 33 12.84 -0.84 -4.88
N TRP A 34 11.86 -1.65 -4.47
CA TRP A 34 10.73 -1.20 -3.62
C TRP A 34 10.19 -2.33 -2.75
N GLY A 35 9.54 -1.94 -1.66
CA GLY A 35 8.66 -2.79 -0.88
C GLY A 35 7.19 -2.46 -1.14
N THR A 36 6.32 -3.42 -0.86
CA THR A 36 4.86 -3.27 -0.92
C THR A 36 4.18 -4.29 -0.01
N ALA A 37 2.92 -4.04 0.35
CA ALA A 37 2.10 -4.98 1.10
C ALA A 37 0.97 -5.54 0.22
N ASN A 38 0.76 -6.86 0.28
CA ASN A 38 -0.40 -7.47 -0.37
C ASN A 38 -1.66 -7.20 0.47
N ALA A 39 -2.39 -6.15 0.12
CA ALA A 39 -3.65 -5.75 0.75
C ALA A 39 -4.84 -5.90 -0.21
N PHE A 40 -4.83 -6.91 -1.07
CA PHE A 40 -5.88 -7.13 -2.07
C PHE A 40 -6.26 -8.61 -2.25
N SER A 41 -5.37 -9.56 -2.00
CA SER A 41 -5.63 -10.99 -2.27
C SER A 41 -6.54 -11.65 -1.22
N HIS A 42 -6.43 -11.25 0.06
CA HIS A 42 -7.20 -11.88 1.11
C HIS A 42 -8.64 -11.37 1.13
N LYS A 43 -9.60 -12.27 1.42
CA LYS A 43 -11.04 -11.98 1.45
C LYS A 43 -11.44 -10.81 2.36
N ARG A 44 -10.66 -10.48 3.41
CA ARG A 44 -10.92 -9.33 4.29
C ARG A 44 -10.95 -8.00 3.54
N TYR A 45 -10.28 -7.92 2.39
CA TYR A 45 -10.18 -6.70 1.58
C TYR A 45 -11.22 -6.60 0.46
N MET A 46 -12.22 -7.49 0.42
CA MET A 46 -13.22 -7.50 -0.67
C MET A 46 -14.00 -6.18 -0.79
N SER A 47 -14.21 -5.48 0.33
CA SER A 47 -14.90 -4.18 0.36
C SER A 47 -13.97 -3.01 0.60
N GLY A 48 -12.74 -3.10 0.09
CA GLY A 48 -11.69 -2.11 0.31
C GLY A 48 -10.66 -2.58 1.33
N ALA A 49 -9.51 -1.96 1.32
CA ALA A 49 -8.47 -2.13 2.34
C ALA A 49 -8.34 -0.85 3.18
N SER A 50 -7.66 0.18 2.67
CA SER A 50 -7.63 1.49 3.35
C SER A 50 -8.92 2.30 3.17
N THR A 51 -9.71 2.00 2.15
CA THR A 51 -11.04 2.59 1.93
C THR A 51 -12.14 1.89 2.71
N ASN A 52 -11.86 0.70 3.28
CA ASN A 52 -12.85 -0.13 3.95
C ASN A 52 -13.61 0.64 5.04
N PRO A 53 -14.96 0.57 5.07
CA PRO A 53 -15.75 1.16 6.14
C PRO A 53 -15.56 0.48 7.50
N ASP A 54 -15.07 -0.78 7.54
CA ASP A 54 -14.75 -1.50 8.76
C ASP A 54 -13.41 -1.02 9.33
N PRO A 55 -13.40 -0.40 10.52
CA PRO A 55 -12.18 0.11 11.12
C PRO A 55 -11.16 -0.97 11.48
N GLU A 56 -11.59 -2.23 11.71
CA GLU A 56 -10.65 -3.33 11.97
C GLU A 56 -9.87 -3.72 10.72
N VAL A 57 -10.52 -3.73 9.56
CA VAL A 57 -9.86 -3.98 8.26
C VAL A 57 -8.89 -2.86 7.94
N PHE A 58 -9.29 -1.60 8.13
CA PHE A 58 -8.43 -0.43 7.98
C PHE A 58 -7.19 -0.54 8.88
N ALA A 59 -7.38 -0.84 10.17
CA ALA A 59 -6.28 -0.97 11.14
C ALA A 59 -5.35 -2.14 10.78
N TYR A 60 -5.90 -3.26 10.33
CA TYR A 60 -5.10 -4.41 9.89
C TYR A 60 -4.23 -4.06 8.68
N LYS A 61 -4.80 -3.38 7.66
CA LYS A 61 -4.02 -2.86 6.53
C LYS A 61 -2.90 -1.92 6.98
N ALA A 62 -3.22 -0.99 7.88
CA ALA A 62 -2.23 -0.04 8.39
C ALA A 62 -1.07 -0.75 9.10
N ALA A 63 -1.35 -1.76 9.92
CA ALA A 63 -0.34 -2.58 10.59
C ALA A 63 0.52 -3.35 9.57
N GLN A 64 -0.10 -3.94 8.56
CA GLN A 64 0.58 -4.70 7.51
C GLN A 64 1.52 -3.80 6.68
N VAL A 65 1.06 -2.61 6.30
CA VAL A 65 1.88 -1.63 5.57
C VAL A 65 3.04 -1.14 6.44
N LYS A 66 2.78 -0.89 7.72
CA LYS A 66 3.81 -0.54 8.69
C LYS A 66 4.93 -1.58 8.73
N ASP A 67 4.58 -2.85 8.92
CA ASP A 67 5.56 -3.94 8.98
C ASP A 67 6.36 -4.07 7.66
N CYS A 68 5.70 -3.90 6.52
CA CYS A 68 6.37 -3.92 5.22
C CYS A 68 7.27 -2.69 4.99
N MET A 69 6.92 -1.52 5.52
CA MET A 69 7.79 -0.33 5.46
C MET A 69 9.02 -0.49 6.35
N ASP A 70 8.87 -1.06 7.56
CA ASP A 70 10.00 -1.39 8.43
C ASP A 70 10.97 -2.36 7.74
N ALA A 71 10.44 -3.41 7.11
CA ALA A 71 11.21 -4.35 6.33
C ALA A 71 11.93 -3.70 5.14
N THR A 72 11.22 -2.85 4.40
CA THR A 72 11.78 -2.12 3.25
C THR A 72 12.93 -1.22 3.68
N ASN A 73 12.77 -0.48 4.79
CA ASN A 73 13.79 0.37 5.35
C ASN A 73 15.01 -0.45 5.81
N ARG A 74 14.78 -1.54 6.53
CA ARG A 74 15.81 -2.47 7.01
C ARG A 74 16.63 -3.10 5.88
N LEU A 75 15.97 -3.47 4.76
CA LEU A 75 16.61 -4.06 3.58
C LEU A 75 17.25 -3.03 2.63
N GLY A 76 17.24 -1.74 2.98
CA GLY A 76 17.79 -0.68 2.15
C GLY A 76 17.01 -0.44 0.86
N GLY A 77 15.71 -0.68 0.89
CA GLY A 77 14.81 -0.43 -0.24
C GLY A 77 14.79 1.04 -0.66
N GLN A 78 14.76 1.27 -1.97
CA GLN A 78 14.83 2.63 -2.52
C GLN A 78 13.47 3.34 -2.49
N ASN A 79 12.38 2.58 -2.59
CA ASN A 79 11.01 3.11 -2.66
C ASN A 79 10.04 2.20 -1.90
N TYR A 80 8.83 2.71 -1.68
CA TYR A 80 7.70 1.94 -1.20
C TYR A 80 6.48 2.19 -2.09
N VAL A 81 5.91 1.14 -2.68
CA VAL A 81 4.78 1.24 -3.60
C VAL A 81 3.48 0.90 -2.88
N LEU A 82 2.48 1.73 -3.07
CA LEU A 82 1.10 1.52 -2.70
C LEU A 82 0.29 1.26 -3.96
N TRP A 83 -0.07 -0.01 -4.18
CA TRP A 83 -1.01 -0.40 -5.21
C TRP A 83 -2.37 -0.69 -4.59
N GLY A 84 -3.39 0.03 -5.07
CA GLY A 84 -4.72 0.07 -4.50
C GLY A 84 -5.69 -0.95 -5.07
N GLY A 85 -5.30 -2.18 -5.35
CA GLY A 85 -6.12 -3.17 -6.06
C GLY A 85 -7.52 -3.44 -5.48
N ARG A 86 -7.79 -3.10 -4.22
CA ARG A 86 -9.11 -3.16 -3.58
C ARG A 86 -9.61 -1.78 -3.11
N GLU A 87 -8.94 -0.72 -3.48
CA GLU A 87 -9.34 0.65 -3.12
C GLU A 87 -10.34 1.17 -4.15
N GLY A 88 -11.59 0.69 -4.05
CA GLY A 88 -12.61 1.00 -5.02
C GLY A 88 -13.96 0.35 -4.68
N TYR A 89 -14.87 0.35 -5.63
CA TYR A 89 -16.24 -0.13 -5.46
C TYR A 89 -16.76 -0.91 -6.67
N GLU A 90 -17.74 -1.79 -6.44
CA GLU A 90 -18.43 -2.55 -7.47
C GLU A 90 -19.64 -1.80 -8.03
N THR A 91 -20.36 -1.08 -7.16
CA THR A 91 -21.51 -0.24 -7.51
C THR A 91 -21.63 0.95 -6.56
N ILE A 92 -22.07 2.08 -7.08
CA ILE A 92 -22.29 3.29 -6.27
C ILE A 92 -23.53 3.22 -5.38
N LEU A 93 -24.43 2.25 -5.62
CA LEU A 93 -25.73 2.18 -4.94
C LEU A 93 -25.62 1.91 -3.44
N ASN A 94 -24.57 1.23 -3.01
CA ASN A 94 -24.31 0.88 -1.62
C ASN A 94 -22.93 1.38 -1.12
N THR A 95 -22.36 2.36 -1.81
CA THR A 95 -21.01 2.89 -1.52
C THR A 95 -21.11 4.29 -0.94
N ASN A 96 -20.49 4.50 0.20
CA ASN A 96 -20.26 5.83 0.75
C ASN A 96 -18.90 6.36 0.26
N ILE A 97 -18.87 6.87 -0.98
CA ILE A 97 -17.66 7.36 -1.66
C ILE A 97 -16.93 8.38 -0.81
N LYS A 98 -17.65 9.29 -0.14
CA LYS A 98 -17.03 10.31 0.72
C LYS A 98 -16.27 9.66 1.89
N GLN A 99 -16.89 8.72 2.59
CA GLN A 99 -16.25 8.03 3.72
C GLN A 99 -15.03 7.23 3.25
N GLU A 100 -15.16 6.51 2.14
CA GLU A 100 -14.10 5.67 1.60
C GLU A 100 -12.90 6.50 1.14
N THR A 101 -13.13 7.63 0.46
CA THR A 101 -12.06 8.54 0.05
C THR A 101 -11.45 9.30 1.24
N ASP A 102 -12.23 9.64 2.26
CA ASP A 102 -11.70 10.20 3.52
C ASP A 102 -10.81 9.18 4.26
N ASN A 103 -11.20 7.91 4.27
CA ASN A 103 -10.38 6.83 4.82
C ASN A 103 -9.06 6.68 4.04
N LEU A 104 -9.11 6.70 2.70
CA LEU A 104 -7.91 6.64 1.87
C LEU A 104 -6.97 7.81 2.17
N ARG A 105 -7.48 9.04 2.24
CA ARG A 105 -6.70 10.22 2.60
C ARG A 105 -6.02 10.04 3.96
N ARG A 106 -6.79 9.67 4.98
CA ARG A 106 -6.27 9.41 6.33
C ARG A 106 -5.19 8.32 6.34
N PHE A 107 -5.39 7.28 5.56
CA PHE A 107 -4.40 6.20 5.45
C PHE A 107 -3.09 6.70 4.84
N LEU A 108 -3.13 7.47 3.75
CA LEU A 108 -1.93 8.04 3.12
C LEU A 108 -1.20 9.01 4.05
N GLU A 109 -1.93 9.82 4.83
CA GLU A 109 -1.34 10.66 5.88
C GLU A 109 -0.60 9.83 6.95
N LEU A 110 -1.19 8.70 7.38
CA LEU A 110 -0.52 7.77 8.31
C LEU A 110 0.75 7.18 7.72
N VAL A 111 0.75 6.79 6.46
CA VAL A 111 1.92 6.25 5.75
C VAL A 111 3.04 7.29 5.68
N VAL A 112 2.74 8.53 5.31
CA VAL A 112 3.72 9.62 5.24
C VAL A 112 4.29 9.93 6.62
N ASN A 113 3.44 10.06 7.64
CA ASN A 113 3.88 10.28 9.00
C ASN A 113 4.77 9.13 9.50
N TYR A 114 4.45 7.90 9.15
CA TYR A 114 5.25 6.74 9.52
C TYR A 114 6.59 6.71 8.80
N LYS A 115 6.64 7.04 7.50
CA LYS A 115 7.87 7.23 6.74
C LYS A 115 8.85 8.15 7.48
N HIS A 116 8.36 9.33 7.89
CA HIS A 116 9.19 10.30 8.62
C HIS A 116 9.60 9.77 10.00
N LYS A 117 8.70 9.12 10.72
CA LYS A 117 8.96 8.54 12.05
C LYS A 117 10.10 7.52 12.03
N ILE A 118 10.15 6.64 11.03
CA ILE A 118 11.20 5.60 10.91
C ILE A 118 12.44 6.08 10.16
N GLY A 119 12.45 7.32 9.69
CA GLY A 119 13.55 7.90 8.92
C GLY A 119 13.76 7.27 7.55
N PHE A 120 12.73 6.66 6.96
CA PHE A 120 12.81 6.09 5.62
C PHE A 120 13.02 7.18 4.57
N LYS A 121 14.14 7.10 3.83
CA LYS A 121 14.56 8.11 2.84
C LYS A 121 14.01 7.85 1.45
N GLY A 122 13.44 6.66 1.23
CA GLY A 122 12.86 6.29 -0.05
C GLY A 122 11.59 7.08 -0.39
N GLN A 123 11.19 7.03 -1.65
CA GLN A 123 9.97 7.67 -2.12
C GLN A 123 8.76 6.77 -1.87
N ILE A 124 7.66 7.34 -1.39
CA ILE A 124 6.35 6.68 -1.42
C ILE A 124 5.76 6.89 -2.80
N LEU A 125 5.30 5.81 -3.41
CA LEU A 125 4.74 5.78 -4.75
C LEU A 125 3.31 5.23 -4.69
N LEU A 126 2.37 5.94 -5.31
CA LEU A 126 1.01 5.46 -5.56
C LEU A 126 0.94 4.95 -7.00
N GLU A 127 0.43 3.74 -7.18
CA GLU A 127 0.36 3.10 -8.50
C GLU A 127 -1.08 3.04 -8.99
N PRO A 128 -1.45 3.88 -9.98
CA PRO A 128 -2.78 3.88 -10.56
C PRO A 128 -3.07 2.63 -11.38
N LYS A 129 -4.32 2.16 -11.28
CA LYS A 129 -4.88 1.12 -12.12
C LYS A 129 -6.39 1.33 -12.29
N PRO A 130 -6.96 1.25 -13.52
CA PRO A 130 -8.36 1.60 -13.74
C PRO A 130 -9.36 0.62 -13.09
N HIS A 131 -9.04 -0.67 -13.08
CA HIS A 131 -9.88 -1.75 -12.57
C HIS A 131 -9.07 -3.00 -12.26
N GLU A 132 -9.71 -4.03 -11.74
CA GLU A 132 -9.12 -5.30 -11.29
C GLU A 132 -8.19 -5.16 -10.06
N PRO A 133 -8.52 -5.91 -9.02
CA PRO A 133 -9.68 -6.81 -8.86
C PRO A 133 -10.99 -6.09 -8.57
N THR A 134 -10.99 -4.82 -8.24
CA THR A 134 -12.20 -4.01 -8.06
C THR A 134 -12.67 -3.45 -9.41
N LYS A 135 -13.97 -3.35 -9.61
CA LYS A 135 -14.56 -2.91 -10.88
C LYS A 135 -14.27 -1.44 -11.18
N HIS A 136 -14.30 -0.59 -10.15
CA HIS A 136 -14.01 0.84 -10.22
C HIS A 136 -13.05 1.19 -9.11
N GLN A 137 -11.83 1.62 -9.45
CA GLN A 137 -10.82 2.02 -8.46
C GLN A 137 -10.82 3.54 -8.28
N TYR A 138 -10.54 4.01 -7.05
CA TYR A 138 -10.42 5.44 -6.75
C TYR A 138 -9.17 6.05 -7.37
N ASP A 139 -8.11 5.27 -7.49
CA ASP A 139 -6.82 5.62 -8.09
C ASP A 139 -6.70 5.13 -9.54
N PHE A 140 -7.76 5.29 -10.33
CA PHE A 140 -7.89 4.64 -11.63
C PHE A 140 -6.95 5.19 -12.72
N ASP A 141 -6.52 6.46 -12.63
CA ASP A 141 -5.56 7.07 -13.55
C ASP A 141 -4.64 8.10 -12.86
N SER A 142 -3.64 8.56 -13.60
CA SER A 142 -2.64 9.50 -13.11
C SER A 142 -3.24 10.88 -12.76
N ALA A 143 -4.19 11.37 -13.54
CA ALA A 143 -4.79 12.68 -13.32
C ALA A 143 -5.63 12.68 -12.03
N THR A 144 -6.41 11.63 -11.81
CA THR A 144 -7.20 11.44 -10.59
C THR A 144 -6.33 11.29 -9.36
N CYS A 145 -5.25 10.49 -9.46
CA CYS A 145 -4.28 10.35 -8.36
C CYS A 145 -3.63 11.70 -8.01
N LEU A 146 -3.19 12.47 -9.01
CA LEU A 146 -2.57 13.78 -8.77
C LEU A 146 -3.56 14.76 -8.14
N ALA A 147 -4.80 14.83 -8.64
CA ALA A 147 -5.84 15.67 -8.05
C ALA A 147 -6.15 15.26 -6.61
N PHE A 148 -6.24 13.96 -6.32
CA PHE A 148 -6.46 13.45 -4.98
C PHE A 148 -5.32 13.84 -4.03
N LEU A 149 -4.06 13.64 -4.46
CA LEU A 149 -2.88 13.99 -3.67
C LEU A 149 -2.77 15.50 -3.42
N GLN A 150 -3.12 16.33 -4.40
CA GLN A 150 -3.17 17.79 -4.24
C GLN A 150 -4.23 18.21 -3.22
N ASN A 151 -5.45 17.66 -3.34
CA ASN A 151 -6.53 17.93 -2.40
C ASN A 151 -6.23 17.47 -0.96
N ALA A 152 -5.43 16.39 -0.82
CA ALA A 152 -4.96 15.89 0.47
C ALA A 152 -3.72 16.63 1.00
N GLY A 153 -3.09 17.51 0.22
CA GLY A 153 -1.83 18.18 0.59
C GLY A 153 -0.61 17.27 0.59
N LEU A 154 -0.67 16.12 -0.09
CA LEU A 154 0.35 15.06 -0.10
C LEU A 154 1.21 15.01 -1.38
N GLN A 155 1.00 15.94 -2.33
CA GLN A 155 1.67 15.96 -3.64
C GLN A 155 3.20 16.07 -3.58
N ASN A 156 3.74 16.57 -2.48
CA ASN A 156 5.19 16.69 -2.27
C ASN A 156 5.79 15.43 -1.61
N GLU A 157 4.96 14.61 -0.96
CA GLU A 157 5.36 13.43 -0.20
C GLU A 157 5.20 12.13 -0.98
N ILE A 158 4.19 12.07 -1.85
CA ILE A 158 3.83 10.88 -2.62
C ILE A 158 3.95 11.20 -4.11
N LYS A 159 4.61 10.31 -4.86
CA LYS A 159 4.71 10.36 -6.32
C LYS A 159 3.94 9.20 -6.94
N LEU A 160 3.87 9.16 -8.27
CA LEU A 160 3.20 8.06 -8.96
C LEU A 160 4.21 7.02 -9.45
N ASN A 161 3.83 5.75 -9.40
CA ASN A 161 4.46 4.66 -10.13
C ASN A 161 3.59 4.34 -11.33
N ILE A 162 4.07 4.63 -12.54
CA ILE A 162 3.31 4.41 -13.76
C ILE A 162 3.69 3.04 -14.34
N GLU A 163 2.82 2.08 -14.15
CA GLU A 163 2.88 0.79 -14.84
C GLU A 163 2.31 0.94 -16.24
N VAL A 164 3.13 0.70 -17.27
CA VAL A 164 2.74 0.92 -18.68
C VAL A 164 1.52 0.10 -19.07
N ASN A 165 1.44 -1.15 -18.64
CA ASN A 165 0.31 -2.02 -18.89
C ASN A 165 -0.99 -1.62 -18.15
N HIS A 166 -0.89 -0.80 -17.09
CA HIS A 166 -2.05 -0.21 -16.42
C HIS A 166 -2.48 1.12 -17.06
N ALA A 167 -1.57 1.79 -17.77
CA ALA A 167 -1.78 3.13 -18.32
C ALA A 167 -2.18 3.13 -19.80
N THR A 168 -2.53 1.99 -20.38
CA THR A 168 -2.89 1.84 -21.80
C THR A 168 -4.39 1.99 -22.10
N LEU A 169 -5.19 2.44 -21.14
CA LEU A 169 -6.62 2.65 -21.28
C LEU A 169 -6.97 4.13 -21.43
#